data_32c34750f9650ef0b09cf767b32f2f80
#
_entry.id   32c34750f9650ef0b09cf767b32f2f80
#
_cell.length_a   1.000
_cell.length_b   1.000
_cell.length_c   1.000
_cell.angle_alpha   90.00
_cell.angle_beta   90.00
_cell.angle_gamma   90.00
#
_symmetry.space_group_name_H-M   'P 1'
#
loop_
_entity.id
_entity.type
_entity.pdbx_description
1 polymer ?
#
loop_
_entity_poly.entity_id
_entity_poly.type
_entity_poly.pdbx_seq_one_letter_code
_entity_poly.pdbx_strand_id
1 'polypeptide(L)'
;MSSSDSESETEQKQVSKEFVSKVKRWIDIDDDIRDLRAKTKELTNEKKQFEEFILTYMEQIDEPVIGVKDGKLRRNVSKTKGALKKQIIHKALVEITGDDVKSQQMTEHILNSRPTVEKVNLKRTKNRRPKN
;
A
#
# COMPACT_ATOMS: atom_id res chain seq x y z
N MET A 1 -36.17 21.91 25.30
CA MET A 1 -35.80 22.11 24.82
C MET A 1 -34.79 21.64 24.28
N SER A 2 -34.22 20.96 24.59
CA SER A 2 -33.23 20.24 24.01
C SER A 2 -33.45 19.98 22.61
N SER A 3 -34.62 20.11 22.22
CA SER A 3 -34.91 19.89 20.86
C SER A 3 -34.16 20.85 19.95
N SER A 4 -33.76 21.96 20.47
CA SER A 4 -33.08 22.93 19.61
C SER A 4 -31.81 22.37 19.03
N ASP A 5 -31.11 21.56 19.79
CA ASP A 5 -29.87 21.01 19.30
C ASP A 5 -30.09 20.05 18.16
N SER A 6 -31.02 19.14 18.34
CA SER A 6 -31.27 18.18 17.29
C SER A 6 -31.92 18.84 16.09
N GLU A 7 -32.70 19.84 16.32
CA GLU A 7 -33.31 20.54 15.23
C GLU A 7 -32.25 21.24 14.39
N SER A 8 -31.32 21.85 15.07
CA SER A 8 -30.27 22.54 14.39
C SER A 8 -29.47 21.57 13.52
N GLU A 9 -29.14 20.44 14.06
CA GLU A 9 -28.42 19.44 13.31
C GLU A 9 -29.22 18.95 12.13
N THR A 10 -30.50 18.72 12.33
CA THR A 10 -31.33 18.22 11.28
C THR A 10 -31.42 19.21 10.13
N GLU A 11 -31.60 20.47 10.47
CA GLU A 11 -31.73 21.49 9.45
C GLU A 11 -30.48 21.61 8.61
N GLN A 12 -29.33 21.58 9.25
CA GLN A 12 -28.09 21.75 8.53
C GLN A 12 -27.68 20.51 7.81
N LYS A 13 -28.07 19.37 8.35
CA LYS A 13 -27.59 18.11 7.84
C LYS A 13 -28.63 17.32 7.09
N GLN A 14 -29.61 18.00 6.52
CA GLN A 14 -30.55 17.27 5.73
C GLN A 14 -29.85 16.68 4.53
N VAL A 15 -29.92 15.38 4.41
CA VAL A 15 -29.29 14.72 3.30
C VAL A 15 -30.35 14.12 2.41
N SER A 16 -30.14 14.17 1.13
CA SER A 16 -31.08 13.65 0.16
C SER A 16 -31.07 12.12 0.20
N LYS A 17 -32.16 11.55 -0.30
CA LYS A 17 -32.23 10.11 -0.44
C LYS A 17 -31.16 9.59 -1.39
N GLU A 18 -30.85 10.40 -2.39
CA GLU A 18 -29.80 10.04 -3.34
C GLU A 18 -28.45 9.93 -2.63
N PHE A 19 -28.16 10.88 -1.76
CA PHE A 19 -26.90 10.85 -1.00
C PHE A 19 -26.81 9.59 -0.15
N VAL A 20 -27.88 9.30 0.59
CA VAL A 20 -27.90 8.12 1.45
C VAL A 20 -27.73 6.84 0.63
N SER A 21 -28.41 6.76 -0.50
CA SER A 21 -28.32 5.62 -1.37
C SER A 21 -26.88 5.42 -1.88
N LYS A 22 -26.23 6.49 -2.27
CA LYS A 22 -24.87 6.41 -2.77
C LYS A 22 -23.87 6.04 -1.68
N VAL A 23 -24.09 6.53 -0.47
CA VAL A 23 -23.24 6.14 0.66
C VAL A 23 -23.39 4.65 0.94
N LYS A 24 -24.60 4.13 0.93
CA LYS A 24 -24.82 2.70 1.15
C LYS A 24 -24.15 1.87 0.07
N ARG A 25 -24.27 2.32 -1.17
CA ARG A 25 -23.64 1.61 -2.28
C ARG A 25 -22.13 1.63 -2.15
N TRP A 26 -21.58 2.77 -1.76
CA TRP A 26 -20.12 2.90 -1.53
C TRP A 26 -19.65 1.91 -0.48
N ILE A 27 -20.41 1.80 0.61
CA ILE A 27 -20.06 0.88 1.70
C ILE A 27 -20.12 -0.57 1.23
N ASP A 28 -21.14 -0.93 0.48
CA ASP A 28 -21.26 -2.30 -0.04
C ASP A 28 -20.09 -2.65 -0.94
N ILE A 29 -19.73 -1.72 -1.82
CA ILE A 29 -18.60 -1.93 -2.72
C ILE A 29 -17.30 -2.06 -1.90
N ASP A 30 -17.13 -1.22 -0.89
CA ASP A 30 -15.96 -1.26 -0.05
C ASP A 30 -15.84 -2.60 0.66
N ASP A 31 -16.95 -3.12 1.17
CA ASP A 31 -16.95 -4.43 1.81
C ASP A 31 -16.57 -5.53 0.83
N ASP A 32 -17.11 -5.49 -0.38
CA ASP A 32 -16.77 -6.47 -1.40
C ASP A 32 -15.28 -6.44 -1.75
N ILE A 33 -14.74 -5.24 -1.88
CA ILE A 33 -13.34 -5.09 -2.19
C ILE A 33 -12.46 -5.63 -1.07
N ARG A 34 -12.84 -5.38 0.18
CA ARG A 34 -12.10 -5.91 1.33
C ARG A 34 -12.09 -7.43 1.35
N ASP A 35 -13.24 -8.03 1.08
CA ASP A 35 -13.34 -9.49 1.03
C ASP A 35 -12.48 -10.06 -0.09
N LEU A 36 -12.52 -9.43 -1.25
CA LEU A 36 -11.73 -9.90 -2.38
C LEU A 36 -10.24 -9.73 -2.13
N ARG A 37 -9.85 -8.66 -1.45
CA ARG A 37 -8.45 -8.46 -1.10
C ARG A 37 -7.95 -9.52 -0.13
N ALA A 38 -8.80 -9.89 0.83
CA ALA A 38 -8.44 -10.94 1.78
C ALA A 38 -8.22 -12.26 1.06
N LYS A 39 -9.12 -12.60 0.13
CA LYS A 39 -8.97 -13.81 -0.66
C LYS A 39 -7.75 -13.76 -1.54
N THR A 40 -7.52 -12.60 -2.16
CA THR A 40 -6.35 -12.42 -3.01
C THR A 40 -5.07 -12.60 -2.21
N LYS A 41 -5.04 -12.10 -0.98
CA LYS A 41 -3.86 -12.24 -0.14
C LYS A 41 -3.58 -13.72 0.18
N GLU A 42 -4.62 -14.47 0.52
CA GLU A 42 -4.47 -15.88 0.79
C GLU A 42 -3.95 -16.64 -0.42
N LEU A 43 -4.54 -16.36 -1.59
CA LEU A 43 -4.12 -17.02 -2.82
C LEU A 43 -2.71 -16.61 -3.23
N THR A 44 -2.35 -15.36 -3.01
CA THR A 44 -1.01 -14.87 -3.30
C THR A 44 0.03 -15.57 -2.44
N ASN A 45 -0.28 -15.75 -1.16
CA ASN A 45 0.64 -16.44 -0.26
C ASN A 45 0.82 -17.91 -0.66
N GLU A 46 -0.27 -18.56 -1.04
CA GLU A 46 -0.23 -19.94 -1.48
C GLU A 46 0.56 -20.06 -2.79
N LYS A 47 0.26 -19.18 -3.74
CA LYS A 47 0.96 -19.13 -5.01
C LYS A 47 2.46 -18.94 -4.82
N LYS A 48 2.83 -18.09 -3.87
CA LYS A 48 4.23 -17.78 -3.61
C LYS A 48 5.00 -19.01 -3.15
N GLN A 49 4.38 -19.85 -2.35
CA GLN A 49 5.03 -21.07 -1.89
C GLN A 49 5.36 -22.00 -3.06
N PHE A 50 4.39 -22.15 -3.98
CA PHE A 50 4.63 -22.97 -5.16
C PHE A 50 5.65 -22.33 -6.08
N GLU A 51 5.62 -21.00 -6.19
CA GLU A 51 6.54 -20.28 -7.04
C GLU A 51 7.98 -20.48 -6.59
N GLU A 52 8.22 -20.45 -5.28
CA GLU A 52 9.56 -20.67 -4.74
C GLU A 52 10.05 -22.08 -5.09
N PHE A 53 9.18 -23.07 -4.97
CA PHE A 53 9.53 -24.44 -5.32
C PHE A 53 9.88 -24.55 -6.80
N ILE A 54 9.05 -23.95 -7.64
CA ILE A 54 9.24 -24.02 -9.09
C ILE A 54 10.55 -23.35 -9.49
N LEU A 55 10.82 -22.15 -8.95
CA LEU A 55 12.03 -21.42 -9.29
C LEU A 55 13.29 -22.18 -8.83
N THR A 56 13.23 -22.77 -7.65
CA THR A 56 14.36 -23.56 -7.14
C THR A 56 14.62 -24.74 -8.02
N TYR A 57 13.57 -25.44 -8.44
CA TYR A 57 13.71 -26.60 -9.29
C TYR A 57 14.25 -26.24 -10.66
N MET A 58 13.75 -25.14 -11.25
CA MET A 58 14.23 -24.66 -12.55
C MET A 58 15.73 -24.35 -12.48
N GLU A 59 16.17 -23.78 -11.36
CA GLU A 59 17.58 -23.48 -11.19
C GLU A 59 18.40 -24.77 -11.08
N GLN A 60 17.89 -25.76 -10.35
CA GLN A 60 18.60 -27.03 -10.18
C GLN A 60 18.79 -27.75 -11.50
N ILE A 61 17.81 -27.70 -12.38
CA ILE A 61 17.91 -28.38 -13.68
C ILE A 61 18.44 -27.46 -14.77
N ASP A 62 18.75 -26.22 -14.42
CA ASP A 62 19.32 -25.23 -15.33
C ASP A 62 18.42 -25.01 -16.57
N GLU A 63 17.11 -24.94 -16.33
CA GLU A 63 16.15 -24.66 -17.39
C GLU A 63 15.45 -23.33 -17.12
N PRO A 64 15.76 -22.29 -17.88
CA PRO A 64 15.13 -20.99 -17.66
C PRO A 64 13.71 -20.88 -18.20
N VAL A 65 13.26 -21.84 -18.99
CA VAL A 65 11.93 -21.82 -19.59
C VAL A 65 11.33 -23.22 -19.52
N ILE A 66 10.07 -23.29 -19.08
CA ILE A 66 9.35 -24.56 -19.04
C ILE A 66 8.04 -24.40 -19.79
N GLY A 67 7.74 -25.35 -20.67
CA GLY A 67 6.46 -25.34 -21.37
C GLY A 67 5.33 -25.75 -20.46
N VAL A 68 4.20 -25.05 -20.54
CA VAL A 68 3.00 -25.40 -19.82
C VAL A 68 1.85 -25.43 -20.81
N LYS A 69 0.68 -25.90 -20.34
CA LYS A 69 -0.45 -26.13 -21.22
C LYS A 69 -0.78 -24.96 -22.14
N ASP A 70 -0.80 -23.76 -21.59
CA ASP A 70 -1.21 -22.59 -22.35
C ASP A 70 -0.08 -21.65 -22.71
N GLY A 71 1.14 -22.08 -22.58
CA GLY A 71 2.27 -21.20 -22.86
C GLY A 71 3.54 -21.68 -22.22
N LYS A 72 4.28 -20.73 -21.65
CA LYS A 72 5.57 -21.05 -21.03
C LYS A 72 5.72 -20.32 -19.71
N LEU A 73 6.43 -20.95 -18.80
CA LEU A 73 6.87 -20.29 -17.58
C LEU A 73 8.33 -19.95 -17.75
N ARG A 74 8.68 -18.71 -17.48
CA ARG A 74 10.03 -18.25 -17.68
C ARG A 74 10.60 -17.73 -16.36
N ARG A 75 11.80 -18.18 -16.03
CA ARG A 75 12.49 -17.67 -14.85
C ARG A 75 13.05 -16.32 -15.22
N ASN A 76 12.38 -15.27 -14.77
CA ASN A 76 12.74 -13.93 -15.12
C ASN A 76 13.57 -13.30 -14.01
N VAL A 77 14.75 -12.78 -14.37
CA VAL A 77 15.61 -12.07 -13.44
C VAL A 77 15.66 -10.62 -13.86
N SER A 78 15.15 -9.75 -13.02
CA SER A 78 15.21 -8.32 -13.29
C SER A 78 16.02 -7.66 -12.21
N LYS A 79 16.81 -6.68 -12.60
CA LYS A 79 17.63 -5.94 -11.66
C LYS A 79 17.18 -4.50 -11.67
N THR A 80 16.79 -4.02 -10.51
CA THR A 80 16.41 -2.62 -10.36
C THR A 80 17.18 -2.05 -9.20
N LYS A 81 17.35 -0.75 -9.21
CA LYS A 81 18.02 -0.10 -8.11
C LYS A 81 17.05 0.01 -6.95
N GLY A 82 17.55 -0.21 -5.74
CA GLY A 82 16.74 -0.11 -4.55
C GLY A 82 16.26 1.30 -4.31
N ALA A 83 15.33 1.43 -3.38
CA ALA A 83 14.79 2.73 -3.01
C ALA A 83 15.89 3.60 -2.40
N LEU A 84 15.78 4.90 -2.63
CA LEU A 84 16.74 5.85 -2.09
C LEU A 84 16.37 6.16 -0.65
N LYS A 85 16.99 5.43 0.27
CA LYS A 85 16.75 5.59 1.70
C LYS A 85 17.77 6.51 2.35
N LYS A 86 17.40 7.03 3.52
CA LYS A 86 18.26 7.94 4.27
C LYS A 86 19.67 7.40 4.44
N GLN A 87 19.78 6.13 4.79
CA GLN A 87 21.09 5.52 5.03
C GLN A 87 21.95 5.47 3.78
N ILE A 88 21.31 5.24 2.63
CA ILE A 88 22.03 5.17 1.36
C ILE A 88 22.53 6.55 0.97
N ILE A 89 21.69 7.56 1.15
CA ILE A 89 22.05 8.94 0.85
C ILE A 89 23.23 9.36 1.72
N HIS A 90 23.14 9.08 3.01
CA HIS A 90 24.19 9.43 3.96
C HIS A 90 25.50 8.77 3.59
N LYS A 91 25.47 7.48 3.34
CA LYS A 91 26.66 6.73 2.98
C LYS A 91 27.33 7.29 1.72
N ALA A 92 26.52 7.57 0.71
CA ALA A 92 27.03 8.12 -0.54
C ALA A 92 27.68 9.48 -0.33
N LEU A 93 27.08 10.32 0.51
CA LEU A 93 27.63 11.63 0.79
C LEU A 93 28.91 11.53 1.59
N VAL A 94 29.01 10.59 2.52
CA VAL A 94 30.25 10.37 3.26
C VAL A 94 31.37 9.97 2.30
N GLU A 95 31.07 9.15 1.33
CA GLU A 95 32.07 8.74 0.34
C GLU A 95 32.60 9.93 -0.47
N ILE A 96 31.71 10.89 -0.75
CA ILE A 96 32.11 12.05 -1.54
C ILE A 96 32.81 13.11 -0.71
N THR A 97 32.27 13.43 0.48
CA THR A 97 32.76 14.52 1.30
C THR A 97 33.83 14.11 2.28
N GLY A 98 33.83 12.85 2.70
CA GLY A 98 34.76 12.37 3.72
C GLY A 98 34.44 12.91 5.11
N ASP A 99 33.24 13.50 5.30
CA ASP A 99 32.85 14.15 6.54
C ASP A 99 31.50 13.62 6.97
N ASP A 100 31.46 12.85 8.05
CA ASP A 100 30.23 12.23 8.52
C ASP A 100 29.18 13.24 8.99
N VAL A 101 29.61 14.22 9.76
CA VAL A 101 28.69 15.24 10.31
C VAL A 101 28.07 16.06 9.19
N LYS A 102 28.92 16.52 8.28
CA LYS A 102 28.45 17.31 7.15
C LYS A 102 27.50 16.50 6.27
N SER A 103 27.83 15.23 6.06
CA SER A 103 27.00 14.35 5.25
C SER A 103 25.63 14.11 5.90
N GLN A 104 25.59 14.03 7.23
CA GLN A 104 24.34 13.89 7.94
C GLN A 104 23.48 15.12 7.78
N GLN A 105 24.06 16.30 7.89
CA GLN A 105 23.34 17.55 7.70
C GLN A 105 22.80 17.65 6.28
N MET A 106 23.60 17.27 5.30
CA MET A 106 23.19 17.29 3.91
C MET A 106 22.06 16.31 3.64
N THR A 107 22.14 15.14 4.25
CA THR A 107 21.10 14.12 4.10
C THR A 107 19.77 14.64 4.65
N GLU A 108 19.81 15.25 5.82
CA GLU A 108 18.61 15.82 6.43
C GLU A 108 18.03 16.94 5.57
N HIS A 109 18.91 17.78 5.03
CA HIS A 109 18.46 18.86 4.15
C HIS A 109 17.77 18.30 2.91
N ILE A 110 18.35 17.27 2.29
CA ILE A 110 17.76 16.66 1.10
C ILE A 110 16.38 16.09 1.42
N LEU A 111 16.26 15.36 2.53
CA LEU A 111 15.00 14.75 2.91
C LEU A 111 13.93 15.79 3.28
N ASN A 112 14.34 16.84 3.94
CA ASN A 112 13.42 17.90 4.33
C ASN A 112 13.01 18.80 3.17
N SER A 113 13.75 18.73 2.07
CA SER A 113 13.44 19.55 0.90
C SER A 113 12.34 18.94 0.03
N ARG A 114 11.89 17.74 0.36
CA ARG A 114 10.82 17.11 -0.42
C ARG A 114 9.53 17.90 -0.21
N PRO A 115 8.82 18.16 -1.29
CA PRO A 115 7.57 18.90 -1.17
C PRO A 115 6.49 18.08 -0.48
N THR A 116 5.64 18.76 0.26
CA THR A 116 4.49 18.11 0.88
C THR A 116 3.39 18.01 -0.18
N VAL A 117 2.87 16.82 -0.35
CA VAL A 117 1.79 16.57 -1.29
C VAL A 117 0.54 16.23 -0.50
N GLU A 118 -0.52 16.96 -0.77
CA GLU A 118 -1.77 16.75 -0.07
C GLU A 118 -2.73 15.96 -0.94
N LYS A 119 -3.33 14.92 -0.37
CA LYS A 119 -4.31 14.11 -1.07
C LYS A 119 -5.57 14.07 -0.25
N VAL A 120 -6.70 14.14 -0.92
CA VAL A 120 -8.00 14.06 -0.27
C VAL A 120 -8.68 12.78 -0.71
N ASN A 121 -9.11 11.98 0.25
CA ASN A 121 -9.83 10.76 -0.07
C ASN A 121 -10.88 10.51 1.00
N LEU A 122 -11.77 9.60 0.68
CA LEU A 122 -12.81 9.21 1.61
C LEU A 122 -12.32 8.02 2.42
N LYS A 123 -12.27 8.20 3.73
CA LYS A 123 -11.78 7.16 4.60
C LYS A 123 -12.90 6.65 5.48
N ARG A 124 -13.00 5.32 5.57
CA ARG A 124 -14.01 4.67 6.39
C ARG A 124 -13.39 4.27 7.72
N THR A 125 -14.02 4.66 8.82
CA THR A 125 -13.58 4.31 10.15
C THR A 125 -14.67 3.51 10.83
N LYS A 126 -14.32 2.40 11.45
CA LYS A 126 -15.28 1.60 12.20
C LYS A 126 -15.17 1.91 13.67
N ASN A 127 -16.30 1.84 14.34
CA ASN A 127 -16.32 2.05 15.78
C ASN A 127 -15.58 0.92 16.48
N ARG A 128 -14.80 1.30 17.50
CA ARG A 128 -14.09 0.31 18.25
C ARG A 128 -15.04 -0.43 19.15
N ARG A 129 -14.87 -1.71 19.25
CA ARG A 129 -15.62 -2.48 20.22
C ARG A 129 -15.03 -2.27 21.60
N PRO A 130 -15.87 -2.15 22.61
CA PRO A 130 -15.35 -2.06 23.97
C PRO A 130 -14.68 -3.38 24.36
N LYS A 131 -13.63 -3.27 25.14
CA LYS A 131 -12.95 -4.46 25.60
C LYS A 131 -13.66 -5.01 26.81
N ASN A 132 -13.76 -6.29 26.91
CA ASN A 132 -14.40 -6.95 28.03
C ASN A 132 -13.38 -7.60 28.92
#